data_f60f25a273d454c36462f8a4a55dcf18
#
_entry.id   f60f25a273d454c36462f8a4a55dcf18
#
_cell.length_a   1.000
_cell.length_b   1.000
_cell.length_c   1.000
_cell.angle_alpha   90.00
_cell.angle_beta   90.00
_cell.angle_gamma   90.00
#
_symmetry.space_group_name_H-M   'P 1'
#
loop_
_entity.id
_entity.type
_entity.pdbx_description
1 polymer ?
#
loop_
_entity_poly.entity_id
_entity_poly.type
_entity_poly.pdbx_seq_one_letter_code
_entity_poly.pdbx_strand_id
1 'polypeptide(L)'
;MTEQGEFARLAGADSRAALVTVVQGPTLGAKLLVLPDGAATGTLGDPELDRLAADAAGDLIWAERSEMREVDEVKLFVDVTAPAPRLIVFGAVDYSASLCRLARASGWRPFVCDPRSQFAVPERFPDAEEVIVAWPEEAFALAGGIDRATYIAVLTHDPSSTTRR
;
A
#
# COMPACT_ATOMS: atom_id res chain seq x y z
N MET A 1 -3.10 25.65 0.75
CA MET A 1 -2.30 24.58 1.38
C MET A 1 -1.23 24.23 0.38
N THR A 2 0.03 24.12 0.79
CA THR A 2 1.11 23.78 -0.15
C THR A 2 1.13 22.28 -0.44
N GLU A 3 1.72 21.88 -1.58
CA GLU A 3 1.88 20.48 -1.99
C GLU A 3 2.57 19.64 -0.90
N GLN A 4 3.60 20.22 -0.28
CA GLN A 4 4.33 19.59 0.83
C GLN A 4 3.46 19.45 2.10
N GLY A 5 2.63 20.45 2.40
CA GLY A 5 1.70 20.39 3.54
C GLY A 5 0.62 19.32 3.34
N GLU A 6 0.12 19.19 2.13
CA GLU A 6 -0.85 18.14 1.78
C GLU A 6 -0.21 16.75 1.78
N PHE A 7 1.01 16.60 1.25
CA PHE A 7 1.77 15.35 1.35
C PHE A 7 1.99 14.91 2.80
N ALA A 8 2.40 15.83 3.67
CA ALA A 8 2.59 15.56 5.10
C ALA A 8 1.28 15.12 5.79
N ARG A 9 0.15 15.74 5.41
CA ARG A 9 -1.18 15.35 5.90
C ARG A 9 -1.55 13.94 5.46
N LEU A 10 -1.30 13.61 4.18
CA LEU A 10 -1.56 12.28 3.62
C LEU A 10 -0.69 11.21 4.30
N ALA A 11 0.59 11.51 4.51
CA ALA A 11 1.50 10.61 5.24
C ALA A 11 1.02 10.36 6.68
N GLY A 12 0.58 11.40 7.40
CA GLY A 12 0.03 11.27 8.74
C GLY A 12 -1.32 10.54 8.81
N ALA A 13 -2.02 10.41 7.67
CA ALA A 13 -3.29 9.70 7.55
C ALA A 13 -3.12 8.28 6.93
N ASP A 14 -1.92 7.74 6.90
CA ASP A 14 -1.60 6.45 6.27
C ASP A 14 -2.15 6.35 4.83
N SER A 15 -2.08 7.46 4.10
CA SER A 15 -2.57 7.53 2.71
C SER A 15 -1.42 7.44 1.73
N ARG A 16 -1.71 6.93 0.55
CA ARG A 16 -0.75 6.73 -0.52
C ARG A 16 -0.62 7.99 -1.38
N ALA A 17 0.60 8.48 -1.58
CA ALA A 17 0.89 9.64 -2.44
C ALA A 17 2.39 9.71 -2.77
N ALA A 18 2.77 10.54 -3.73
CA ALA A 18 4.15 10.93 -3.99
C ALA A 18 4.29 12.45 -4.07
N LEU A 19 5.37 12.97 -3.50
CA LEU A 19 5.78 14.35 -3.67
C LEU A 19 7.05 14.40 -4.52
N VAL A 20 6.93 14.90 -5.74
CA VAL A 20 8.08 15.15 -6.62
C VAL A 20 8.63 16.54 -6.34
N THR A 21 9.95 16.63 -6.14
CA THR A 21 10.64 17.89 -5.90
C THR A 21 11.82 18.03 -6.86
N VAL A 22 11.93 19.16 -7.53
CA VAL A 22 13.12 19.50 -8.33
C VAL A 22 14.29 19.76 -7.38
N VAL A 23 15.33 18.93 -7.44
CA VAL A 23 16.54 19.04 -6.62
C VAL A 23 17.74 19.55 -7.39
N GLN A 24 17.68 19.55 -8.73
CA GLN A 24 18.63 20.19 -9.64
C GLN A 24 17.93 20.54 -10.94
N GLY A 25 18.06 21.79 -11.37
CA GLY A 25 17.44 22.31 -12.61
C GLY A 25 17.00 23.76 -12.46
N PRO A 26 16.37 24.32 -13.50
CA PRO A 26 16.00 25.74 -13.54
C PRO A 26 14.93 26.13 -12.51
N THR A 27 14.06 25.19 -12.13
CA THR A 27 12.96 25.39 -11.18
C THR A 27 13.22 24.71 -9.83
N LEU A 28 14.45 24.83 -9.33
CA LEU A 28 14.87 24.23 -8.05
C LEU A 28 13.87 24.51 -6.93
N GLY A 29 13.40 23.44 -6.25
CA GLY A 29 12.43 23.51 -5.17
C GLY A 29 10.97 23.46 -5.61
N ALA A 30 10.67 23.52 -6.93
CA ALA A 30 9.33 23.30 -7.44
C ALA A 30 8.81 21.90 -7.08
N LYS A 31 7.50 21.78 -6.87
CA LYS A 31 6.89 20.57 -6.34
C LYS A 31 5.63 20.18 -7.11
N LEU A 32 5.46 18.87 -7.26
CA LEU A 32 4.27 18.22 -7.81
C LEU A 32 3.82 17.10 -6.87
N LEU A 33 2.62 17.21 -6.34
CA LEU A 33 1.97 16.14 -5.55
C LEU A 33 1.20 15.25 -6.50
N VAL A 34 1.44 13.94 -6.44
CA VAL A 34 0.79 12.93 -7.27
C VAL A 34 0.04 11.93 -6.40
N LEU A 35 -1.21 11.63 -6.77
CA LEU A 35 -2.08 10.66 -6.09
C LEU A 35 -2.14 9.33 -6.85
N PRO A 36 -2.57 8.23 -6.21
CA PRO A 36 -2.63 6.89 -6.82
C PRO A 36 -3.53 6.77 -8.05
N ASP A 37 -4.50 7.65 -8.20
CA ASP A 37 -5.44 7.75 -9.34
C ASP A 37 -4.87 8.56 -10.50
N GLY A 38 -3.64 9.08 -10.36
CA GLY A 38 -2.95 9.92 -11.35
C GLY A 38 -3.29 11.41 -11.23
N ALA A 39 -4.16 11.82 -10.30
CA ALA A 39 -4.39 13.24 -10.06
C ALA A 39 -3.11 13.92 -9.55
N ALA A 40 -2.78 15.08 -10.10
CA ALA A 40 -1.59 15.83 -9.73
C ALA A 40 -1.95 17.28 -9.36
N THR A 41 -1.21 17.85 -8.40
CA THR A 41 -1.37 19.23 -7.93
C THR A 41 0.00 19.90 -7.79
N GLY A 42 0.14 21.14 -8.22
CA GLY A 42 1.40 21.86 -8.30
C GLY A 42 2.00 21.83 -9.71
N THR A 43 3.26 22.23 -9.86
CA THR A 43 3.97 22.21 -11.14
C THR A 43 5.49 22.25 -10.91
N LEU A 44 6.23 21.57 -11.77
CA LEU A 44 7.70 21.63 -11.82
C LEU A 44 8.21 22.73 -12.77
N GLY A 45 7.26 23.48 -13.39
CA GLY A 45 7.56 24.62 -14.23
C GLY A 45 7.47 24.37 -15.74
N ASP A 46 7.28 23.12 -16.15
CA ASP A 46 7.07 22.71 -17.54
C ASP A 46 6.02 21.60 -17.61
N PRO A 47 4.98 21.72 -18.46
CA PRO A 47 3.88 20.73 -18.51
C PRO A 47 4.32 19.33 -18.95
N GLU A 48 5.33 19.22 -19.81
CA GLU A 48 5.84 17.91 -20.24
C GLU A 48 6.65 17.26 -19.11
N LEU A 49 7.45 18.04 -18.38
CA LEU A 49 8.14 17.56 -17.19
C LEU A 49 7.13 17.13 -16.11
N ASP A 50 6.05 17.88 -15.90
CA ASP A 50 4.98 17.52 -14.96
C ASP A 50 4.38 16.17 -15.32
N ARG A 51 4.08 15.94 -16.60
CA ARG A 51 3.51 14.68 -17.09
C ARG A 51 4.47 13.50 -16.87
N LEU A 52 5.73 13.63 -17.31
CA LEU A 52 6.75 12.57 -17.15
C LEU A 52 7.02 12.26 -15.68
N ALA A 53 7.07 13.29 -14.84
CA ALA A 53 7.26 13.15 -13.41
C ALA A 53 6.05 12.47 -12.73
N ALA A 54 4.83 12.78 -13.15
CA ALA A 54 3.61 12.15 -12.63
C ALA A 54 3.56 10.67 -13.01
N ASP A 55 3.90 10.31 -14.25
CA ASP A 55 3.97 8.92 -14.70
C ASP A 55 5.00 8.12 -13.88
N ALA A 56 6.21 8.65 -13.72
CA ALA A 56 7.27 8.02 -12.92
C ALA A 56 6.88 7.90 -11.43
N ALA A 57 6.24 8.94 -10.87
CA ALA A 57 5.75 8.91 -9.50
C ALA A 57 4.64 7.87 -9.30
N GLY A 58 3.75 7.69 -10.29
CA GLY A 58 2.70 6.68 -10.27
C GLY A 58 3.24 5.25 -10.11
N ASP A 59 4.33 4.93 -10.81
CA ASP A 59 5.00 3.64 -10.67
C ASP A 59 5.64 3.48 -9.27
N LEU A 60 6.30 4.52 -8.77
CA LEU A 60 6.96 4.51 -7.47
C LEU A 60 5.99 4.44 -6.29
N ILE A 61 4.83 5.08 -6.40
CA ILE A 61 3.73 4.97 -5.43
C ILE A 61 3.38 3.50 -5.16
N TRP A 62 3.27 2.68 -6.22
CA TRP A 62 2.92 1.27 -6.08
C TRP A 62 4.11 0.37 -5.79
N ALA A 63 5.33 0.80 -6.11
CA ALA A 63 6.57 0.15 -5.69
C ALA A 63 6.94 0.47 -4.22
N GLU A 64 6.22 1.41 -3.57
CA GLU A 64 6.45 1.88 -2.19
C GLU A 64 7.90 2.31 -1.96
N ARG A 65 8.46 3.03 -2.93
CA ARG A 65 9.87 3.38 -2.93
C ARG A 65 10.11 4.83 -3.30
N SER A 66 10.82 5.55 -2.42
CA SER A 66 11.33 6.89 -2.71
C SER A 66 12.68 6.78 -3.41
N GLU A 67 12.89 7.55 -4.48
CA GLU A 67 14.17 7.56 -5.20
C GLU A 67 14.42 8.85 -5.99
N MET A 68 15.66 9.00 -6.42
CA MET A 68 16.06 10.04 -7.36
C MET A 68 15.72 9.61 -8.79
N ARG A 69 15.18 10.55 -9.56
CA ARG A 69 14.94 10.41 -11.00
C ARG A 69 15.63 11.52 -11.76
N GLU A 70 16.06 11.23 -12.97
CA GLU A 70 16.58 12.21 -13.91
C GLU A 70 15.70 12.19 -15.16
N VAL A 71 15.15 13.35 -15.48
CA VAL A 71 14.32 13.58 -16.68
C VAL A 71 14.97 14.72 -17.43
N ASP A 72 15.49 14.43 -18.62
CA ASP A 72 16.36 15.31 -19.37
C ASP A 72 17.56 15.76 -18.48
N GLU A 73 17.76 17.04 -18.27
CA GLU A 73 18.84 17.57 -17.42
C GLU A 73 18.35 17.96 -16.00
N VAL A 74 17.09 17.62 -15.66
CA VAL A 74 16.46 17.95 -14.37
C VAL A 74 16.52 16.75 -13.45
N LYS A 75 17.06 16.93 -12.24
CA LYS A 75 17.00 15.88 -11.19
C LYS A 75 15.83 16.12 -10.27
N LEU A 76 15.07 15.06 -10.08
CA LEU A 76 13.86 15.00 -9.27
C LEU A 76 14.10 14.07 -8.09
N PHE A 77 13.64 14.44 -6.91
CA PHE A 77 13.45 13.50 -5.82
C PHE A 77 11.96 13.19 -5.72
N VAL A 78 11.63 11.91 -5.81
CA VAL A 78 10.27 11.41 -5.62
C VAL A 78 10.20 10.81 -4.23
N ASP A 79 9.49 11.48 -3.33
CA ASP A 79 9.23 11.02 -1.97
C ASP A 79 7.84 10.35 -1.92
N VAL A 80 7.80 9.10 -1.46
CA VAL A 80 6.57 8.29 -1.48
C VAL A 80 6.13 8.00 -0.06
N THR A 81 4.84 8.22 0.20
CA THR A 81 4.16 7.72 1.39
C THR A 81 3.17 6.62 1.02
N ALA A 82 3.07 5.60 1.85
CA ALA A 82 2.15 4.48 1.66
C ALA A 82 1.75 3.89 3.02
N PRO A 83 0.50 3.38 3.14
CA PRO A 83 0.11 2.59 4.30
C PRO A 83 0.93 1.30 4.36
N ALA A 84 1.04 0.73 5.56
CA ALA A 84 1.66 -0.57 5.74
C ALA A 84 0.98 -1.64 4.86
N PRO A 85 1.75 -2.50 4.16
CA PRO A 85 1.22 -3.55 3.30
C PRO A 85 0.28 -4.48 4.08
N ARG A 86 -0.79 -4.94 3.43
CA ARG A 86 -1.73 -5.89 4.02
C ARG A 86 -1.44 -7.30 3.56
N LEU A 87 -1.47 -8.25 4.50
CA LEU A 87 -1.40 -9.68 4.23
C LEU A 87 -2.70 -10.33 4.67
N ILE A 88 -3.49 -10.85 3.73
CA ILE A 88 -4.72 -11.60 4.02
C ILE A 88 -4.39 -13.08 3.95
N VAL A 89 -4.51 -13.77 5.08
CA VAL A 89 -4.21 -15.20 5.23
C VAL A 89 -5.51 -15.98 5.29
N PHE A 90 -5.79 -16.77 4.27
CA PHE A 90 -6.92 -17.70 4.28
C PHE A 90 -6.53 -19.03 4.88
N GLY A 91 -7.20 -19.40 5.98
CA GLY A 91 -6.99 -20.59 6.78
C GLY A 91 -6.45 -20.29 8.17
N ALA A 92 -7.27 -20.55 9.20
CA ALA A 92 -6.91 -20.39 10.61
C ALA A 92 -6.16 -21.64 11.12
N VAL A 93 -4.99 -21.91 10.55
CA VAL A 93 -4.10 -23.03 10.88
C VAL A 93 -2.89 -22.54 11.70
N ASP A 94 -2.14 -23.45 12.30
CA ASP A 94 -1.02 -23.08 13.18
C ASP A 94 0.08 -22.28 12.46
N TYR A 95 0.31 -22.56 11.17
CA TYR A 95 1.26 -21.79 10.35
C TYR A 95 0.85 -20.33 10.16
N SER A 96 -0.46 -20.03 10.19
CA SER A 96 -0.98 -18.67 10.05
C SER A 96 -0.52 -17.78 11.19
N ALA A 97 -0.44 -18.29 12.42
CA ALA A 97 0.08 -17.53 13.57
C ALA A 97 1.55 -17.16 13.38
N SER A 98 2.38 -18.10 12.89
CA SER A 98 3.79 -17.83 12.60
C SER A 98 3.97 -16.82 11.47
N LEU A 99 3.15 -16.94 10.41
CA LEU A 99 3.17 -16.01 9.29
C LEU A 99 2.75 -14.59 9.71
N CYS A 100 1.70 -14.46 10.54
CA CYS A 100 1.26 -13.17 11.10
C CYS A 100 2.37 -12.52 11.93
N ARG A 101 3.08 -13.30 12.78
CA ARG A 101 4.21 -12.79 13.55
C ARG A 101 5.32 -12.24 12.67
N LEU A 102 5.71 -12.96 11.62
CA LEU A 102 6.73 -12.51 10.67
C LEU A 102 6.28 -11.26 9.91
N ALA A 103 5.03 -11.24 9.44
CA ALA A 103 4.45 -10.09 8.76
C ALA A 103 4.44 -8.84 9.66
N ARG A 104 3.99 -8.98 10.92
CA ARG A 104 3.98 -7.89 11.90
C ARG A 104 5.39 -7.38 12.19
N ALA A 105 6.35 -8.28 12.37
CA ALA A 105 7.76 -7.92 12.58
C ALA A 105 8.38 -7.19 11.39
N SER A 106 7.85 -7.41 10.18
CA SER A 106 8.24 -6.73 8.93
C SER A 106 7.45 -5.43 8.69
N GLY A 107 6.61 -4.98 9.64
CA GLY A 107 5.80 -3.78 9.51
C GLY A 107 4.53 -3.95 8.68
N TRP A 108 4.13 -5.18 8.36
CA TRP A 108 2.90 -5.47 7.62
C TRP A 108 1.69 -5.59 8.55
N ARG A 109 0.49 -5.50 7.97
CA ARG A 109 -0.80 -5.67 8.64
C ARG A 109 -1.42 -7.02 8.24
N PRO A 110 -1.23 -8.09 9.02
CA PRO A 110 -1.79 -9.41 8.73
C PRO A 110 -3.24 -9.53 9.21
N PHE A 111 -4.08 -10.12 8.36
CA PHE A 111 -5.47 -10.51 8.63
C PHE A 111 -5.59 -12.02 8.48
N VAL A 112 -6.29 -12.68 9.39
CA VAL A 112 -6.57 -14.14 9.29
C VAL A 112 -8.03 -14.33 8.99
N CYS A 113 -8.34 -15.06 7.93
CA CYS A 113 -9.71 -15.31 7.48
C CYS A 113 -10.00 -16.82 7.41
N ASP A 114 -11.06 -17.27 8.07
CA ASP A 114 -11.55 -18.65 7.99
C ASP A 114 -13.06 -18.67 8.28
N PRO A 115 -13.89 -19.33 7.45
CA PRO A 115 -15.33 -19.40 7.68
C PRO A 115 -15.71 -20.24 8.92
N ARG A 116 -14.77 -21.03 9.43
CA ARG A 116 -14.99 -21.91 10.59
C ARG A 116 -14.64 -21.18 11.87
N SER A 117 -15.64 -20.63 12.56
CA SER A 117 -15.48 -19.86 13.80
C SER A 117 -14.70 -20.58 14.90
N GLN A 118 -14.79 -21.90 14.95
CA GLN A 118 -14.05 -22.72 15.93
C GLN A 118 -12.52 -22.66 15.75
N PHE A 119 -12.03 -22.31 14.57
CA PHE A 119 -10.60 -22.17 14.28
C PHE A 119 -10.16 -20.70 14.23
N ALA A 120 -11.03 -19.81 13.73
CA ALA A 120 -10.78 -18.37 13.64
C ALA A 120 -11.04 -17.70 15.01
N VAL A 121 -10.16 -17.99 15.96
CA VAL A 121 -10.23 -17.50 17.35
C VAL A 121 -9.09 -16.50 17.56
N PRO A 122 -9.38 -15.22 17.92
CA PRO A 122 -8.36 -14.16 18.02
C PRO A 122 -7.18 -14.53 18.92
N GLU A 123 -7.41 -15.27 19.99
CA GLU A 123 -6.38 -15.67 20.95
C GLU A 123 -5.30 -16.58 20.33
N ARG A 124 -5.63 -17.25 19.21
CA ARG A 124 -4.67 -18.07 18.47
C ARG A 124 -3.76 -17.24 17.55
N PHE A 125 -4.17 -16.00 17.24
CA PHE A 125 -3.50 -15.14 16.28
C PHE A 125 -3.23 -13.74 16.86
N PRO A 126 -2.47 -13.64 17.96
CA PRO A 126 -2.27 -12.36 18.68
C PRO A 126 -1.52 -11.32 17.85
N ASP A 127 -0.80 -11.73 16.82
CA ASP A 127 -0.08 -10.83 15.91
C ASP A 127 -0.93 -10.41 14.70
N ALA A 128 -2.13 -10.97 14.53
CA ALA A 128 -3.04 -10.51 13.47
C ALA A 128 -3.62 -9.14 13.82
N GLU A 129 -3.85 -8.31 12.79
CA GLU A 129 -4.60 -7.06 12.93
C GLU A 129 -6.06 -7.36 13.28
N GLU A 130 -6.61 -8.36 12.58
CA GLU A 130 -7.97 -8.83 12.79
C GLU A 130 -8.09 -10.30 12.39
N VAL A 131 -8.99 -11.02 13.08
CA VAL A 131 -9.40 -12.39 12.74
C VAL A 131 -10.84 -12.35 12.24
N ILE A 132 -11.03 -12.66 10.97
CA ILE A 132 -12.29 -12.50 10.25
C ILE A 132 -12.94 -13.88 10.05
N VAL A 133 -14.15 -14.05 10.59
CA VAL A 133 -14.94 -15.27 10.40
C VAL A 133 -15.85 -15.05 9.18
N ALA A 134 -15.33 -15.35 8.00
CA ALA A 134 -16.07 -15.15 6.75
C ALA A 134 -15.52 -16.03 5.62
N TRP A 135 -16.32 -16.23 4.58
CA TRP A 135 -15.87 -16.79 3.32
C TRP A 135 -15.00 -15.77 2.55
N PRO A 136 -14.13 -16.20 1.63
CA PRO A 136 -13.19 -15.30 0.96
C PRO A 136 -13.84 -14.06 0.32
N GLU A 137 -15.00 -14.21 -0.30
CA GLU A 137 -15.69 -13.11 -0.98
C GLU A 137 -16.10 -11.99 -0.01
N GLU A 138 -16.54 -12.35 1.19
CA GLU A 138 -16.92 -11.39 2.23
C GLU A 138 -15.69 -10.87 2.98
N ALA A 139 -14.70 -11.74 3.20
CA ALA A 139 -13.48 -11.43 3.94
C ALA A 139 -12.69 -10.29 3.29
N PHE A 140 -12.65 -10.21 1.95
CA PHE A 140 -11.98 -9.11 1.25
C PHE A 140 -12.58 -7.74 1.60
N ALA A 141 -13.91 -7.64 1.64
CA ALA A 141 -14.59 -6.39 2.00
C ALA A 141 -14.33 -6.02 3.47
N LEU A 142 -14.40 -7.00 4.37
CA LEU A 142 -14.16 -6.82 5.81
C LEU A 142 -12.70 -6.42 6.09
N ALA A 143 -11.75 -6.97 5.36
CA ALA A 143 -10.32 -6.58 5.45
C ALA A 143 -10.00 -5.21 4.79
N GLY A 144 -11.02 -4.43 4.39
CA GLY A 144 -10.85 -3.11 3.80
C GLY A 144 -10.64 -3.10 2.28
N GLY A 145 -11.08 -4.16 1.59
CA GLY A 145 -10.94 -4.32 0.13
C GLY A 145 -9.57 -4.82 -0.29
N ILE A 146 -9.36 -4.91 -1.60
CA ILE A 146 -8.10 -5.34 -2.22
C ILE A 146 -7.55 -4.19 -3.04
N ASP A 147 -6.25 -3.95 -2.95
CA ASP A 147 -5.49 -3.05 -3.80
C ASP A 147 -4.19 -3.72 -4.29
N ARG A 148 -3.36 -2.97 -5.02
CA ARG A 148 -2.08 -3.49 -5.56
C ARG A 148 -1.02 -3.76 -4.49
N ALA A 149 -1.23 -3.30 -3.24
CA ALA A 149 -0.39 -3.54 -2.07
C ALA A 149 -1.01 -4.55 -1.09
N THR A 150 -1.97 -5.35 -1.56
CA THR A 150 -2.59 -6.43 -0.79
C THR A 150 -2.02 -7.77 -1.22
N TYR A 151 -1.43 -8.49 -0.28
CA TYR A 151 -0.86 -9.82 -0.49
C TYR A 151 -1.79 -10.87 0.09
N ILE A 152 -1.87 -12.03 -0.57
CA ILE A 152 -2.77 -13.10 -0.18
C ILE A 152 -1.96 -14.38 0.03
N ALA A 153 -2.13 -15.02 1.18
CA ALA A 153 -1.62 -16.35 1.47
C ALA A 153 -2.79 -17.32 1.66
N VAL A 154 -2.81 -18.43 0.91
CA VAL A 154 -3.83 -19.46 1.03
C VAL A 154 -3.18 -20.67 1.68
N LEU A 155 -3.55 -20.94 2.94
CA LEU A 155 -3.00 -22.03 3.78
C LEU A 155 -4.06 -23.11 4.08
N THR A 156 -5.21 -23.06 3.42
CA THR A 156 -6.25 -24.07 3.54
C THR A 156 -5.99 -25.24 2.59
N HIS A 157 -6.28 -26.45 3.04
CA HIS A 157 -6.24 -27.67 2.22
C HIS A 157 -7.62 -28.07 1.69
N ASP A 158 -8.68 -27.34 2.05
CA ASP A 158 -10.03 -27.63 1.60
C ASP A 158 -10.34 -26.82 0.31
N PRO A 159 -10.55 -27.51 -0.84
CA PRO A 159 -10.88 -26.84 -2.09
C PRO A 159 -12.20 -26.05 -2.03
N SER A 160 -13.12 -26.43 -1.13
CA SER A 160 -14.41 -25.74 -0.95
C SER A 160 -14.28 -24.38 -0.27
N SER A 161 -13.20 -24.18 0.50
CA SER A 161 -12.92 -22.90 1.17
C SER A 161 -12.22 -21.88 0.27
N THR A 162 -11.77 -22.29 -0.93
CA THR A 162 -11.00 -21.44 -1.85
C THR A 162 -11.86 -20.95 -3.02
N THR A 163 -12.94 -21.67 -3.37
CA THR A 163 -13.78 -21.31 -4.53
C THR A 163 -15.22 -21.73 -4.29
N ARG A 164 -16.13 -20.79 -4.02
CA ARG A 164 -17.53 -20.96 -4.39
C ARG A 164 -17.68 -20.39 -5.82
N ARG A 165 -18.17 -21.25 -6.71
CA ARG A 165 -18.64 -20.83 -8.04
C ARG A 165 -19.94 -20.06 -7.89
#